data_d1094b616857dbedbbe06a6c6b9bfb70
#
_entry.id   d1094b616857dbedbbe06a6c6b9bfb70
#
_cell.length_a   1.000
_cell.length_b   1.000
_cell.length_c   1.000
_cell.angle_alpha   90.00
_cell.angle_beta   90.00
_cell.angle_gamma   90.00
#
_symmetry.space_group_name_H-M   'P 1'
#
loop_
_entity.id
_entity.type
_entity.pdbx_description
1 polymer ?
#
loop_
_entity_poly.entity_id
_entity_poly.type
_entity_poly.pdbx_seq_one_letter_code
_entity_poly.pdbx_strand_id
1 'polypeptide(L)'
;MKSVYLLVLLVALTFQSAVAQTNNPKGDIFTVEALVCDSLGMAIKDVAVYDAKNNIRSVTDRDGIARIATRLGETLYFSHLSFNTKPVRIEKKSLIEGDEGHYSMLVVMQHKTNTLKEVTVMENAPHLAYANKTVWVMDYKVQHDGIYMVAGNGKESVLLHLGFEQDTISRKPIAPKYQELYRDAFDNLHLMGSDSTYQIYCDGKQLHLLYGCKKEAFKQILEPVKLLTDSIMVLQQYANMQQQLVYLMVNRNNKQISVLADLTGTAIEMGRNAKLDMKRDQIIDKMEADFEAEEQAQAAKCLENSDALSKQSKELYVESEENEEAEQKQIISDLYNRILFKPIYCPALYIGGFIYVFDFQNNNMLKFDNQGGQISTCEINFHKTGYFKNSPINNPWEKKMIVDEATNRCYTQFTVNGIVTLKEIDLSNGKVKREIRLSNHTFPQNIQIYNGEVYYLFLNNTQTVGRDRRSLYKMRLE
;
A
#
# COMPACT_ATOMS: atom_id res chain seq x y z
N MET A 1 -44.89 13.66 -4.54
CA MET A 1 -44.56 14.76 -3.66
C MET A 1 -45.34 14.81 -2.33
N LYS A 2 -46.65 14.58 -2.31
CA LYS A 2 -47.40 14.58 -1.04
C LYS A 2 -47.05 13.41 -0.09
N SER A 3 -46.62 12.27 -0.58
CA SER A 3 -46.26 11.07 0.24
C SER A 3 -44.94 11.22 0.99
N VAL A 4 -43.96 11.99 0.45
CA VAL A 4 -42.65 12.21 1.08
C VAL A 4 -42.76 13.17 2.28
N TYR A 5 -43.66 14.18 2.18
CA TYR A 5 -43.93 15.09 3.30
C TYR A 5 -44.59 14.40 4.49
N LEU A 6 -45.43 13.38 4.21
CA LEU A 6 -46.11 12.63 5.26
C LEU A 6 -45.12 11.73 6.05
N LEU A 7 -44.13 11.16 5.37
CA LEU A 7 -43.08 10.31 6.00
C LEU A 7 -42.15 11.15 6.89
N VAL A 8 -41.78 12.35 6.41
CA VAL A 8 -40.96 13.30 7.18
C VAL A 8 -41.68 13.82 8.44
N LEU A 9 -42.99 14.02 8.33
CA LEU A 9 -43.80 14.43 9.49
C LEU A 9 -44.02 13.31 10.52
N LEU A 10 -44.10 12.05 10.08
CA LEU A 10 -44.26 10.89 10.97
C LEU A 10 -42.99 10.56 11.76
N VAL A 11 -41.80 10.76 11.13
CA VAL A 11 -40.49 10.56 11.80
C VAL A 11 -40.23 11.65 12.85
N ALA A 12 -40.74 12.88 12.64
CA ALA A 12 -40.60 13.97 13.61
C ALA A 12 -41.40 13.74 14.90
N LEU A 13 -42.41 12.86 14.89
CA LEU A 13 -43.34 12.62 16.04
C LEU A 13 -42.87 11.48 16.98
N THR A 14 -41.81 10.74 16.62
CA THR A 14 -41.38 9.58 17.44
C THR A 14 -40.16 9.84 18.34
N PHE A 15 -39.58 11.04 18.30
CA PHE A 15 -38.40 11.35 19.11
C PHE A 15 -38.78 12.19 20.35
N GLN A 16 -39.32 11.54 21.39
CA GLN A 16 -39.39 12.10 22.76
C GLN A 16 -38.32 11.44 23.62
N SER A 17 -37.44 12.28 24.09
CA SER A 17 -36.74 12.33 25.37
C SER A 17 -35.20 12.43 25.28
N ALA A 18 -34.71 13.60 25.63
CA ALA A 18 -33.71 13.87 26.66
C ALA A 18 -33.25 15.34 26.67
N VAL A 19 -33.63 16.02 27.71
CA VAL A 19 -33.01 17.18 28.39
C VAL A 19 -32.59 18.42 27.58
N ALA A 20 -33.33 19.48 27.83
CA ALA A 20 -33.13 20.82 27.34
C ALA A 20 -31.91 21.55 27.92
N GLN A 21 -31.22 22.28 27.08
CA GLN A 21 -30.61 23.57 27.44
C GLN A 21 -30.80 24.55 26.27
N THR A 22 -31.61 25.59 26.58
CA THR A 22 -31.86 26.72 25.69
C THR A 22 -30.61 27.60 25.59
N ASN A 23 -29.97 27.63 24.44
CA ASN A 23 -28.93 28.61 24.15
C ASN A 23 -29.08 29.19 22.75
N ASN A 24 -28.95 30.49 22.66
CA ASN A 24 -29.10 31.33 21.49
C ASN A 24 -28.00 31.02 20.45
N PRO A 25 -28.30 30.73 19.15
CA PRO A 25 -27.35 30.09 18.21
C PRO A 25 -26.33 31.02 17.58
N LYS A 26 -26.02 32.19 18.14
CA LYS A 26 -24.91 33.03 17.65
C LYS A 26 -23.63 32.75 18.44
N GLY A 27 -22.81 31.83 17.94
CA GLY A 27 -21.48 31.55 18.49
C GLY A 27 -21.34 30.26 19.32
N ASP A 28 -22.42 29.71 19.80
CA ASP A 28 -22.41 28.51 20.67
C ASP A 28 -22.47 27.21 19.89
N ILE A 29 -21.87 26.17 20.44
CA ILE A 29 -21.90 24.80 19.87
C ILE A 29 -23.27 24.21 20.24
N PHE A 30 -23.97 23.67 19.24
CA PHE A 30 -25.22 22.95 19.42
C PHE A 30 -25.21 21.65 18.62
N THR A 31 -26.07 20.72 18.95
CA THR A 31 -26.17 19.42 18.28
C THR A 31 -27.26 19.45 17.21
N VAL A 32 -26.91 18.98 16.01
CA VAL A 32 -27.85 18.80 14.88
C VAL A 32 -27.94 17.32 14.54
N GLU A 33 -29.17 16.81 14.39
CA GLU A 33 -29.44 15.52 13.80
C GLU A 33 -29.62 15.69 12.28
N ALA A 34 -28.68 15.15 11.51
CA ALA A 34 -28.74 15.16 10.07
C ALA A 34 -29.31 13.82 9.56
N LEU A 35 -30.47 13.87 8.92
CA LEU A 35 -31.02 12.75 8.15
C LEU A 35 -30.43 12.82 6.74
N VAL A 36 -29.65 11.81 6.35
CA VAL A 36 -29.01 11.74 5.05
C VAL A 36 -29.71 10.70 4.19
N CYS A 37 -30.19 11.13 3.02
CA CYS A 37 -30.89 10.25 2.08
C CYS A 37 -30.44 10.51 0.64
N ASP A 38 -30.83 9.62 -0.26
CA ASP A 38 -30.68 9.79 -1.71
C ASP A 38 -31.84 10.62 -2.31
N SER A 39 -31.81 10.82 -3.63
CA SER A 39 -32.85 11.56 -4.36
C SER A 39 -34.23 10.89 -4.35
N LEU A 40 -34.32 9.62 -3.97
CA LEU A 40 -35.56 8.86 -3.82
C LEU A 40 -36.06 8.85 -2.37
N GLY A 41 -35.33 9.46 -1.43
CA GLY A 41 -35.64 9.52 -0.01
C GLY A 41 -35.21 8.27 0.78
N MET A 42 -34.38 7.39 0.19
CA MET A 42 -33.82 6.24 0.90
C MET A 42 -32.67 6.66 1.79
N ALA A 43 -32.70 6.25 3.05
CA ALA A 43 -31.66 6.55 4.03
C ALA A 43 -30.30 5.97 3.62
N ILE A 44 -29.22 6.75 3.80
CA ILE A 44 -27.85 6.34 3.47
C ILE A 44 -27.07 6.15 4.76
N LYS A 45 -26.69 4.91 5.06
CA LYS A 45 -25.79 4.58 6.16
C LYS A 45 -24.33 4.82 5.79
N ASP A 46 -23.45 4.86 6.79
CA ASP A 46 -21.98 4.94 6.63
C ASP A 46 -21.51 6.22 5.88
N VAL A 47 -22.31 7.29 5.87
CA VAL A 47 -21.89 8.60 5.37
C VAL A 47 -21.00 9.26 6.42
N ALA A 48 -19.75 9.50 6.08
CA ALA A 48 -18.83 10.24 6.93
C ALA A 48 -19.10 11.75 6.83
N VAL A 49 -19.20 12.41 7.99
CA VAL A 49 -19.38 13.86 8.10
C VAL A 49 -18.11 14.47 8.68
N TYR A 50 -17.52 15.44 7.96
CA TYR A 50 -16.31 16.12 8.41
C TYR A 50 -16.39 17.64 8.27
N ASP A 51 -15.52 18.29 9.04
CA ASP A 51 -15.36 19.75 8.97
C ASP A 51 -14.38 20.16 7.85
N ALA A 52 -14.20 21.45 7.66
CA ALA A 52 -13.29 22.01 6.66
C ALA A 52 -11.81 21.67 6.90
N LYS A 53 -11.46 21.12 8.08
CA LYS A 53 -10.11 20.65 8.43
C LYS A 53 -9.96 19.13 8.25
N ASN A 54 -10.96 18.47 7.65
CA ASN A 54 -11.03 17.02 7.47
C ASN A 54 -11.08 16.20 8.76
N ASN A 55 -11.54 16.78 9.88
CA ASN A 55 -11.79 15.99 11.07
C ASN A 55 -13.16 15.33 10.95
N ILE A 56 -13.24 14.02 11.16
CA ILE A 56 -14.51 13.29 11.21
C ILE A 56 -15.27 13.72 12.45
N ARG A 57 -16.51 14.20 12.24
CA ARG A 57 -17.40 14.69 13.29
C ARG A 57 -18.45 13.66 13.65
N SER A 58 -18.93 12.87 12.67
CA SER A 58 -19.94 11.83 12.85
C SER A 58 -19.98 10.90 11.63
N VAL A 59 -20.71 9.79 11.78
CA VAL A 59 -21.02 8.85 10.67
C VAL A 59 -22.49 8.48 10.80
N THR A 60 -23.21 8.38 9.68
CA THR A 60 -24.63 8.00 9.70
C THR A 60 -24.81 6.53 10.09
N ASP A 61 -25.83 6.30 10.92
CA ASP A 61 -26.29 4.97 11.32
C ASP A 61 -27.12 4.27 10.21
N ARG A 62 -27.77 3.16 10.56
CA ARG A 62 -28.59 2.37 9.64
C ARG A 62 -29.80 3.12 9.10
N ASP A 63 -30.30 4.09 9.87
CA ASP A 63 -31.45 4.92 9.54
C ASP A 63 -31.05 6.21 8.83
N GLY A 64 -29.74 6.35 8.47
CA GLY A 64 -29.17 7.52 7.80
C GLY A 64 -29.01 8.74 8.70
N ILE A 65 -29.02 8.57 10.02
CA ILE A 65 -28.96 9.66 10.98
C ILE A 65 -27.54 9.87 11.50
N ALA A 66 -27.05 11.11 11.43
CA ALA A 66 -25.80 11.53 12.06
C ALA A 66 -26.06 12.64 13.08
N ARG A 67 -25.53 12.48 14.30
CA ARG A 67 -25.53 13.51 15.34
C ARG A 67 -24.25 14.27 15.34
N ILE A 68 -24.33 15.61 15.16
CA ILE A 68 -23.16 16.43 14.86
C ILE A 68 -23.17 17.66 15.77
N ALA A 69 -22.13 17.82 16.58
CA ALA A 69 -21.87 19.06 17.30
C ALA A 69 -21.30 20.09 16.33
N THR A 70 -21.99 21.22 16.15
CA THR A 70 -21.64 22.23 15.11
C THR A 70 -21.98 23.65 15.57
N ARG A 71 -21.69 24.65 14.73
CA ARG A 71 -22.00 26.06 14.93
C ARG A 71 -22.68 26.66 13.70
N LEU A 72 -23.43 27.73 13.86
CA LEU A 72 -23.94 28.48 12.73
C LEU A 72 -22.79 29.05 11.89
N GLY A 73 -22.90 28.91 10.57
CA GLY A 73 -21.90 29.35 9.61
C GLY A 73 -20.81 28.32 9.30
N GLU A 74 -20.72 27.23 10.06
CA GLU A 74 -19.79 26.13 9.77
C GLU A 74 -20.22 25.37 8.51
N THR A 75 -19.23 24.88 7.73
CA THR A 75 -19.50 24.03 6.56
C THR A 75 -19.08 22.60 6.89
N LEU A 76 -20.04 21.70 6.79
CA LEU A 76 -19.84 20.27 6.93
C LEU A 76 -19.86 19.58 5.57
N TYR A 77 -19.06 18.54 5.41
CA TYR A 77 -18.93 17.76 4.19
C TYR A 77 -19.43 16.35 4.42
N PHE A 78 -20.47 15.96 3.69
CA PHE A 78 -21.04 14.61 3.71
C PHE A 78 -20.46 13.78 2.59
N SER A 79 -19.79 12.69 2.88
CA SER A 79 -19.12 11.85 1.90
C SER A 79 -19.46 10.38 2.08
N HIS A 80 -19.71 9.74 0.96
CA HIS A 80 -19.94 8.31 0.88
C HIS A 80 -19.33 7.75 -0.41
N LEU A 81 -18.98 6.46 -0.43
CA LEU A 81 -18.32 5.80 -1.54
C LEU A 81 -19.11 5.93 -2.86
N SER A 82 -20.43 5.75 -2.79
CA SER A 82 -21.34 5.73 -3.94
C SER A 82 -21.99 7.07 -4.26
N PHE A 83 -21.75 8.12 -3.48
CA PHE A 83 -22.41 9.42 -3.62
C PHE A 83 -21.39 10.55 -3.78
N ASN A 84 -21.78 11.60 -4.49
CA ASN A 84 -20.96 12.82 -4.58
C ASN A 84 -20.87 13.48 -3.21
N THR A 85 -19.67 13.92 -2.83
CA THR A 85 -19.46 14.66 -1.58
C THR A 85 -20.27 15.94 -1.61
N LYS A 86 -21.12 16.16 -0.58
CA LYS A 86 -22.00 17.31 -0.49
C LYS A 86 -21.54 18.24 0.63
N PRO A 87 -21.09 19.46 0.32
CA PRO A 87 -20.89 20.50 1.31
C PRO A 87 -22.24 21.08 1.75
N VAL A 88 -22.45 21.23 3.06
CA VAL A 88 -23.64 21.86 3.66
C VAL A 88 -23.17 22.90 4.65
N ARG A 89 -23.55 24.16 4.41
CA ARG A 89 -23.34 25.24 5.37
C ARG A 89 -24.47 25.26 6.37
N ILE A 90 -24.16 25.29 7.65
CA ILE A 90 -25.13 25.32 8.74
C ILE A 90 -25.69 26.73 8.85
N GLU A 91 -26.89 26.92 8.35
CA GLU A 91 -27.62 28.18 8.39
C GLU A 91 -28.97 27.98 9.10
N LYS A 92 -29.46 29.00 9.80
CA LYS A 92 -30.72 28.91 10.55
C LYS A 92 -31.90 28.45 9.67
N LYS A 93 -31.90 28.84 8.38
CA LYS A 93 -32.94 28.45 7.40
C LYS A 93 -32.88 26.99 6.96
N SER A 94 -31.75 26.31 7.16
CA SER A 94 -31.57 24.89 6.81
C SER A 94 -31.84 23.96 8.00
N LEU A 95 -32.10 24.50 9.15
CA LEU A 95 -32.39 23.78 10.38
C LEU A 95 -33.89 23.76 10.64
N ILE A 96 -34.40 22.62 11.02
CA ILE A 96 -35.77 22.43 11.53
C ILE A 96 -35.65 22.41 13.05
N GLU A 97 -36.26 23.38 13.70
CA GLU A 97 -36.32 23.48 15.16
C GLU A 97 -37.40 22.53 15.68
N GLY A 98 -37.00 21.56 16.48
CA GLY A 98 -37.91 20.64 17.20
C GLY A 98 -38.20 21.14 18.60
N ASP A 99 -38.92 20.34 19.36
CA ASP A 99 -39.20 20.63 20.77
C ASP A 99 -37.90 20.61 21.59
N GLU A 100 -37.79 21.48 22.61
CA GLU A 100 -36.67 21.54 23.55
C GLU A 100 -35.31 21.97 22.97
N GLY A 101 -35.29 22.70 21.82
CA GLY A 101 -34.02 23.21 21.26
C GLY A 101 -33.19 22.19 20.49
N HIS A 102 -33.80 21.08 20.09
CA HIS A 102 -33.21 20.13 19.16
C HIS A 102 -33.33 20.64 17.74
N TYR A 103 -32.22 20.53 16.99
CA TYR A 103 -32.17 20.91 15.58
C TYR A 103 -32.03 19.68 14.72
N SER A 104 -32.78 19.62 13.63
CA SER A 104 -32.64 18.58 12.61
C SER A 104 -32.45 19.20 11.23
N MET A 105 -31.85 18.47 10.34
CA MET A 105 -31.64 18.87 8.93
C MET A 105 -31.75 17.69 8.00
N LEU A 106 -32.18 17.94 6.76
CA LEU A 106 -32.23 16.96 5.70
C LEU A 106 -31.07 17.19 4.72
N VAL A 107 -30.31 16.15 4.46
CA VAL A 107 -29.20 16.15 3.48
C VAL A 107 -29.50 15.15 2.38
N VAL A 108 -29.85 15.62 1.20
CA VAL A 108 -30.05 14.76 0.03
C VAL A 108 -28.75 14.66 -0.76
N MET A 109 -28.19 13.46 -0.89
CA MET A 109 -26.99 13.18 -1.67
C MET A 109 -27.33 12.66 -3.06
N GLN A 110 -26.52 13.03 -4.04
CA GLN A 110 -26.65 12.53 -5.39
C GLN A 110 -25.69 11.38 -5.64
N HIS A 111 -26.17 10.31 -6.23
CA HIS A 111 -25.32 9.22 -6.69
C HIS A 111 -24.18 9.76 -7.56
N LYS A 112 -23.01 9.21 -7.41
CA LYS A 112 -21.92 9.40 -8.37
C LYS A 112 -22.39 8.77 -9.68
N THR A 113 -22.93 9.59 -10.57
CA THR A 113 -23.05 9.20 -11.98
C THR A 113 -21.62 9.17 -12.53
N ASN A 114 -21.01 7.99 -12.55
CA ASN A 114 -19.98 7.74 -13.52
C ASN A 114 -20.69 7.79 -14.88
N THR A 115 -20.75 8.95 -15.49
CA THR A 115 -20.93 9.01 -16.95
C THR A 115 -19.74 8.25 -17.48
N LEU A 116 -19.96 6.99 -17.83
CA LEU A 116 -19.07 6.27 -18.71
C LEU A 116 -18.97 7.19 -19.93
N LYS A 117 -17.87 7.89 -20.06
CA LYS A 117 -17.51 8.50 -21.33
C LYS A 117 -17.69 7.40 -22.35
N GLU A 118 -18.45 7.71 -23.38
CA GLU A 118 -18.68 6.89 -24.54
C GLU A 118 -17.54 5.90 -24.75
N VAL A 119 -17.82 4.60 -24.71
CA VAL A 119 -16.82 3.56 -24.93
C VAL A 119 -16.43 3.73 -26.39
N THR A 120 -15.47 4.59 -26.64
CA THR A 120 -14.64 4.50 -27.81
C THR A 120 -14.07 3.08 -27.71
N VAL A 121 -14.45 2.20 -28.65
CA VAL A 121 -13.84 0.87 -28.79
C VAL A 121 -12.36 1.16 -28.97
N MET A 122 -11.64 1.14 -27.85
CA MET A 122 -10.21 1.35 -27.90
C MET A 122 -9.63 0.06 -28.43
N GLU A 123 -8.84 0.18 -29.46
CA GLU A 123 -8.00 -0.85 -30.07
C GLU A 123 -7.12 -1.60 -29.02
N ASN A 124 -7.15 -1.15 -27.79
CA ASN A 124 -6.35 -1.53 -26.63
C ASN A 124 -7.18 -2.23 -25.53
N ALA A 125 -8.12 -3.10 -25.87
CA ALA A 125 -8.81 -3.94 -24.89
C ALA A 125 -7.83 -4.96 -24.27
N PRO A 126 -7.91 -5.25 -22.96
CA PRO A 126 -7.10 -6.30 -22.36
C PRO A 126 -7.42 -7.67 -22.96
N HIS A 127 -6.40 -8.39 -23.33
CA HIS A 127 -6.50 -9.76 -23.81
C HIS A 127 -6.07 -10.73 -22.72
N LEU A 128 -6.76 -11.87 -22.64
CA LEU A 128 -6.39 -12.95 -21.74
C LEU A 128 -5.10 -13.60 -22.26
N ALA A 129 -3.97 -13.42 -21.54
CA ALA A 129 -2.69 -14.02 -21.92
C ALA A 129 -2.56 -15.47 -21.39
N TYR A 130 -3.10 -15.75 -20.21
CA TYR A 130 -3.13 -17.11 -19.65
C TYR A 130 -4.26 -17.27 -18.65
N ALA A 131 -5.01 -18.37 -18.78
CA ALA A 131 -5.94 -18.87 -17.78
C ALA A 131 -5.97 -20.40 -17.79
N ASN A 132 -6.20 -21.00 -16.64
CA ASN A 132 -6.33 -22.45 -16.52
C ASN A 132 -7.50 -22.79 -15.59
N LYS A 133 -8.20 -23.91 -15.87
CA LYS A 133 -9.36 -24.35 -15.08
C LYS A 133 -9.01 -24.96 -13.73
N THR A 134 -7.82 -25.51 -13.59
CA THR A 134 -7.39 -26.30 -12.40
C THR A 134 -6.37 -25.59 -11.54
N VAL A 135 -5.58 -24.69 -12.11
CA VAL A 135 -4.54 -23.94 -11.41
C VAL A 135 -4.71 -22.43 -11.68
N TRP A 136 -4.34 -21.58 -10.72
CA TRP A 136 -4.34 -20.12 -10.88
C TRP A 136 -2.92 -19.59 -10.89
N VAL A 137 -2.71 -18.44 -11.50
CA VAL A 137 -1.39 -17.79 -11.54
C VAL A 137 -1.07 -17.21 -10.17
N MET A 138 0.07 -17.60 -9.60
CA MET A 138 0.58 -17.10 -8.33
C MET A 138 1.47 -15.89 -8.54
N ASP A 139 2.46 -16.02 -9.44
CA ASP A 139 3.39 -14.96 -9.82
C ASP A 139 3.89 -15.17 -11.24
N TYR A 140 4.40 -14.10 -11.87
CA TYR A 140 5.01 -14.16 -13.19
C TYR A 140 6.09 -13.09 -13.35
N LYS A 141 6.99 -13.31 -14.31
CA LYS A 141 7.97 -12.34 -14.80
C LYS A 141 8.01 -12.36 -16.31
N VAL A 142 8.04 -11.16 -16.92
CA VAL A 142 8.25 -10.99 -18.35
C VAL A 142 9.72 -10.74 -18.58
N GLN A 143 10.33 -11.53 -19.48
CA GLN A 143 11.72 -11.40 -19.92
C GLN A 143 11.78 -11.30 -21.43
N HIS A 144 12.98 -11.10 -21.98
CA HIS A 144 13.21 -10.94 -23.41
C HIS A 144 12.81 -12.16 -24.25
N ASP A 145 12.81 -13.35 -23.66
CA ASP A 145 12.52 -14.65 -24.31
C ASP A 145 11.11 -15.17 -24.02
N GLY A 146 10.29 -14.43 -23.25
CA GLY A 146 8.91 -14.82 -22.96
C GLY A 146 8.46 -14.53 -21.53
N ILE A 147 7.45 -15.27 -21.08
CA ILE A 147 6.80 -15.09 -19.79
C ILE A 147 7.05 -16.32 -18.94
N TYR A 148 7.74 -16.15 -17.84
CA TYR A 148 7.90 -17.17 -16.82
C TYR A 148 6.80 -17.00 -15.76
N MET A 149 6.17 -18.11 -15.36
CA MET A 149 5.00 -18.06 -14.50
C MET A 149 4.98 -19.23 -13.52
N VAL A 150 4.62 -18.97 -12.29
CA VAL A 150 4.25 -19.99 -11.30
C VAL A 150 2.73 -20.05 -11.23
N ALA A 151 2.18 -21.23 -11.47
CA ALA A 151 0.75 -21.48 -11.32
C ALA A 151 0.51 -22.70 -10.42
N GLY A 152 -0.56 -22.69 -9.63
CA GLY A 152 -0.87 -23.77 -8.70
C GLY A 152 -2.27 -23.70 -8.11
N ASN A 153 -2.62 -24.72 -7.30
CA ASN A 153 -3.92 -24.81 -6.62
C ASN A 153 -3.80 -25.19 -5.14
N GLY A 154 -2.60 -25.08 -4.57
CA GLY A 154 -2.29 -25.47 -3.19
C GLY A 154 -1.95 -26.96 -3.01
N LYS A 155 -2.29 -27.82 -3.98
CA LYS A 155 -1.89 -29.24 -4.03
C LYS A 155 -0.81 -29.47 -5.07
N GLU A 156 -0.96 -28.85 -6.20
CA GLU A 156 -0.05 -28.94 -7.34
C GLU A 156 0.44 -27.55 -7.70
N SER A 157 1.69 -27.44 -8.09
CA SER A 157 2.30 -26.23 -8.61
C SER A 157 3.15 -26.55 -9.82
N VAL A 158 3.20 -25.62 -10.74
CA VAL A 158 3.90 -25.76 -12.00
C VAL A 158 4.62 -24.46 -12.33
N LEU A 159 5.86 -24.57 -12.76
CA LEU A 159 6.61 -23.50 -13.42
C LEU A 159 6.40 -23.64 -14.92
N LEU A 160 5.99 -22.54 -15.56
CA LEU A 160 5.70 -22.45 -16.98
C LEU A 160 6.62 -21.42 -17.64
N HIS A 161 7.04 -21.68 -18.85
CA HIS A 161 7.63 -20.71 -19.78
C HIS A 161 6.72 -20.60 -21.00
N LEU A 162 6.19 -19.42 -21.24
CA LEU A 162 5.28 -19.11 -22.36
C LEU A 162 5.97 -18.16 -23.32
N GLY A 163 5.74 -18.36 -24.61
CA GLY A 163 6.06 -17.38 -25.63
C GLY A 163 5.10 -16.18 -25.58
N PHE A 164 5.45 -15.09 -26.25
CA PHE A 164 4.60 -13.89 -26.34
C PHE A 164 3.30 -14.15 -27.13
N GLU A 165 3.28 -15.16 -28.01
CA GLU A 165 2.10 -15.63 -28.73
C GLU A 165 1.25 -16.62 -27.91
N GLN A 166 1.50 -16.74 -26.61
CA GLN A 166 0.79 -17.58 -25.65
C GLN A 166 0.98 -19.09 -25.84
N ASP A 167 1.93 -19.51 -26.62
CA ASP A 167 2.36 -20.90 -26.74
C ASP A 167 3.13 -21.31 -25.48
N THR A 168 2.95 -22.56 -25.07
CA THR A 168 3.72 -23.10 -23.93
C THR A 168 5.04 -23.69 -24.46
N ILE A 169 6.15 -23.00 -24.21
CA ILE A 169 7.49 -23.43 -24.60
C ILE A 169 7.94 -24.59 -23.69
N SER A 170 7.77 -24.44 -22.38
CA SER A 170 8.21 -25.45 -21.42
C SER A 170 7.34 -25.46 -20.16
N ARG A 171 7.27 -26.63 -19.54
CA ARG A 171 6.51 -26.85 -18.29
C ARG A 171 7.28 -27.77 -17.35
N LYS A 172 7.37 -27.37 -16.06
CA LYS A 172 8.04 -28.17 -15.01
C LYS A 172 7.18 -28.22 -13.76
N PRO A 173 6.78 -29.41 -13.25
CA PRO A 173 6.18 -29.55 -11.93
C PRO A 173 7.15 -29.09 -10.85
N ILE A 174 6.64 -28.36 -9.86
CA ILE A 174 7.39 -27.85 -8.71
C ILE A 174 6.64 -28.12 -7.40
N ALA A 175 7.33 -28.09 -6.28
CA ALA A 175 6.68 -28.23 -4.98
C ALA A 175 5.80 -27.01 -4.67
N PRO A 176 4.62 -27.16 -4.02
CA PRO A 176 3.68 -26.06 -3.74
C PRO A 176 4.23 -24.95 -2.85
N LYS A 177 5.35 -25.17 -2.16
CA LYS A 177 6.01 -24.13 -1.36
C LYS A 177 6.67 -23.04 -2.19
N TYR A 178 6.87 -23.25 -3.50
CA TYR A 178 7.43 -22.27 -4.41
C TYR A 178 6.30 -21.51 -5.09
N GLN A 179 6.18 -20.20 -4.81
CA GLN A 179 5.03 -19.40 -5.22
C GLN A 179 5.40 -18.08 -5.87
N GLU A 180 6.67 -17.65 -5.80
CA GLU A 180 7.13 -16.35 -6.24
C GLU A 180 8.32 -16.49 -7.21
N LEU A 181 8.47 -15.51 -8.07
CA LEU A 181 9.58 -15.35 -8.99
C LEU A 181 10.33 -14.05 -8.67
N TYR A 182 11.64 -14.13 -8.57
CA TYR A 182 12.51 -12.97 -8.39
C TYR A 182 13.50 -12.88 -9.54
N ARG A 183 13.63 -11.69 -10.14
CA ARG A 183 14.66 -11.38 -11.14
C ARG A 183 15.77 -10.59 -10.45
N ASP A 184 16.98 -11.09 -10.47
CA ASP A 184 18.14 -10.41 -9.89
C ASP A 184 18.74 -9.37 -10.85
N ALA A 185 19.72 -8.60 -10.36
CA ALA A 185 20.40 -7.58 -11.16
C ALA A 185 21.32 -8.16 -12.26
N PHE A 186 21.54 -9.47 -12.27
CA PHE A 186 22.29 -10.20 -13.30
C PHE A 186 21.37 -10.74 -14.40
N ASP A 187 20.09 -10.38 -14.35
CA ASP A 187 19.03 -10.88 -15.23
C ASP A 187 18.69 -12.37 -15.07
N ASN A 188 19.15 -13.00 -13.99
CA ASN A 188 18.76 -14.35 -13.68
C ASN A 188 17.39 -14.38 -12.99
N LEU A 189 16.59 -15.37 -13.37
CA LEU A 189 15.31 -15.61 -12.73
C LEU A 189 15.44 -16.66 -11.63
N HIS A 190 14.84 -16.39 -10.47
CA HIS A 190 14.87 -17.27 -9.32
C HIS A 190 13.45 -17.68 -8.91
N LEU A 191 13.28 -18.96 -8.63
CA LEU A 191 12.09 -19.55 -8.04
C LEU A 191 12.21 -19.46 -6.52
N MET A 192 11.32 -18.73 -5.87
CA MET A 192 11.35 -18.42 -4.45
C MET A 192 10.38 -19.30 -3.68
N GLY A 193 10.86 -20.00 -2.67
CA GLY A 193 10.06 -20.76 -1.73
C GLY A 193 9.94 -20.10 -0.35
N SER A 194 9.42 -20.84 0.61
CA SER A 194 9.36 -20.40 2.02
C SER A 194 10.77 -20.29 2.64
N ASP A 195 11.63 -21.24 2.37
CA ASP A 195 12.94 -21.45 2.99
C ASP A 195 14.12 -21.49 2.02
N SER A 196 13.86 -21.73 0.76
CA SER A 196 14.87 -21.99 -0.26
C SER A 196 14.53 -21.31 -1.60
N THR A 197 15.57 -21.09 -2.39
CA THR A 197 15.46 -20.50 -3.73
C THR A 197 16.25 -21.34 -4.71
N TYR A 198 15.85 -21.32 -5.99
CA TYR A 198 16.56 -21.94 -7.09
C TYR A 198 16.67 -20.98 -8.26
N GLN A 199 17.81 -20.91 -8.90
CA GLN A 199 17.94 -20.20 -10.18
C GLN A 199 17.23 -21.02 -11.27
N ILE A 200 16.43 -20.35 -12.09
CA ILE A 200 15.75 -20.94 -13.24
C ILE A 200 16.63 -20.73 -14.48
N TYR A 201 16.79 -21.78 -15.25
CA TYR A 201 17.42 -21.74 -16.57
C TYR A 201 16.53 -22.46 -17.57
N CYS A 202 16.32 -21.88 -18.73
CA CYS A 202 15.63 -22.50 -19.85
C CYS A 202 16.60 -22.71 -21.01
N ASP A 203 16.74 -23.95 -21.48
CA ASP A 203 17.60 -24.27 -22.65
C ASP A 203 16.87 -24.12 -23.99
N GLY A 204 15.68 -23.48 -23.97
CA GLY A 204 14.78 -23.33 -25.13
C GLY A 204 13.79 -24.50 -25.29
N LYS A 205 13.93 -25.57 -24.51
CA LYS A 205 13.02 -26.73 -24.51
C LYS A 205 12.57 -27.15 -23.13
N GLN A 206 13.47 -27.08 -22.16
CA GLN A 206 13.22 -27.54 -20.79
C GLN A 206 13.63 -26.49 -19.76
N LEU A 207 12.85 -26.46 -18.68
CA LEU A 207 13.14 -25.66 -17.50
C LEU A 207 14.00 -26.46 -16.52
N HIS A 208 15.12 -25.88 -16.13
CA HIS A 208 16.05 -26.43 -15.16
C HIS A 208 16.08 -25.56 -13.91
N LEU A 209 16.16 -26.19 -12.73
CA LEU A 209 16.39 -25.51 -11.46
C LEU A 209 17.82 -25.77 -11.04
N LEU A 210 18.60 -24.70 -10.96
CA LEU A 210 20.04 -24.70 -10.70
C LEU A 210 20.32 -24.01 -9.35
N TYR A 211 21.44 -24.36 -8.73
CA TYR A 211 22.01 -23.64 -7.59
C TYR A 211 21.01 -23.23 -6.50
N GLY A 212 20.46 -24.22 -5.80
CA GLY A 212 19.60 -23.98 -4.66
C GLY A 212 20.39 -23.40 -3.47
N CYS A 213 19.83 -22.36 -2.84
CA CYS A 213 20.36 -21.80 -1.59
C CYS A 213 19.23 -21.47 -0.61
N LYS A 214 19.60 -21.19 0.65
CA LYS A 214 18.65 -20.72 1.66
C LYS A 214 18.16 -19.32 1.29
N LYS A 215 16.88 -19.05 1.53
CA LYS A 215 16.24 -17.76 1.22
C LYS A 215 16.93 -16.58 1.95
N GLU A 216 17.35 -16.78 3.18
CA GLU A 216 18.07 -15.78 3.98
C GLU A 216 19.41 -15.41 3.36
N ALA A 217 20.20 -16.42 2.94
CA ALA A 217 21.47 -16.18 2.27
C ALA A 217 21.29 -15.46 0.92
N PHE A 218 20.24 -15.81 0.17
CA PHE A 218 19.87 -15.11 -1.06
C PHE A 218 19.59 -13.64 -0.81
N LYS A 219 18.75 -13.34 0.18
CA LYS A 219 18.39 -11.97 0.55
C LYS A 219 19.58 -11.13 1.02
N GLN A 220 20.52 -11.74 1.73
CA GLN A 220 21.71 -11.03 2.22
C GLN A 220 22.72 -10.73 1.11
N ILE A 221 22.83 -11.58 0.09
CA ILE A 221 23.89 -11.50 -0.93
C ILE A 221 23.37 -10.87 -2.22
N LEU A 222 22.24 -11.33 -2.76
CA LEU A 222 21.75 -10.95 -4.09
C LEU A 222 20.74 -9.80 -4.06
N GLU A 223 19.88 -9.76 -3.07
CA GLU A 223 18.85 -8.72 -2.98
C GLU A 223 19.42 -7.29 -2.84
N PRO A 224 20.54 -7.05 -2.14
CA PRO A 224 21.18 -5.75 -2.11
C PRO A 224 21.74 -5.27 -3.44
N VAL A 225 22.07 -6.17 -4.37
CA VAL A 225 22.53 -5.81 -5.71
C VAL A 225 21.35 -5.32 -6.52
N LYS A 226 21.34 -4.05 -6.92
CA LYS A 226 20.22 -3.43 -7.63
C LYS A 226 20.46 -3.27 -9.12
N LEU A 227 21.67 -2.96 -9.50
CA LEU A 227 22.03 -2.71 -10.89
C LEU A 227 23.40 -3.34 -11.20
N LEU A 228 23.52 -3.79 -12.44
CA LEU A 228 24.78 -4.23 -13.02
C LEU A 228 24.92 -3.63 -14.41
N THR A 229 26.07 -3.01 -14.68
CA THR A 229 26.51 -2.59 -16.00
C THR A 229 27.81 -3.30 -16.35
N ASP A 230 28.36 -3.06 -17.54
CA ASP A 230 29.66 -3.61 -17.92
C ASP A 230 30.79 -3.15 -16.99
N SER A 231 30.67 -1.94 -16.46
CA SER A 231 31.74 -1.26 -15.70
C SER A 231 31.52 -1.28 -14.19
N ILE A 232 30.27 -1.25 -13.71
CA ILE A 232 29.96 -1.11 -12.29
C ILE A 232 28.85 -2.05 -11.83
N MET A 233 28.87 -2.34 -10.54
CA MET A 233 27.79 -2.98 -9.80
C MET A 233 27.31 -1.98 -8.71
N VAL A 234 25.99 -1.81 -8.59
CA VAL A 234 25.40 -0.91 -7.62
C VAL A 234 24.68 -1.70 -6.52
N LEU A 235 25.09 -1.45 -5.29
CA LEU A 235 24.53 -2.06 -4.08
C LEU A 235 23.66 -1.07 -3.34
N GLN A 236 22.51 -1.51 -2.87
CA GLN A 236 21.62 -0.74 -2.00
C GLN A 236 21.87 -1.09 -0.54
N GLN A 237 22.10 -0.09 0.28
CA GLN A 237 22.29 -0.27 1.71
C GLN A 237 21.47 0.75 2.50
N TYR A 238 20.82 0.28 3.56
CA TYR A 238 20.09 1.13 4.48
C TYR A 238 20.91 1.36 5.75
N ALA A 239 20.87 2.57 6.27
CA ALA A 239 21.46 2.98 7.54
C ALA A 239 20.44 3.76 8.37
N ASN A 240 20.77 4.06 9.63
CA ASN A 240 19.96 4.87 10.52
C ASN A 240 18.49 4.44 10.58
N MET A 241 18.24 3.20 10.96
CA MET A 241 16.88 2.62 11.00
C MET A 241 16.11 2.81 9.68
N GLN A 242 16.79 2.58 8.55
CA GLN A 242 16.23 2.70 7.21
C GLN A 242 15.84 4.14 6.79
N GLN A 243 16.29 5.15 7.52
CA GLN A 243 16.05 6.56 7.20
C GLN A 243 17.17 7.19 6.37
N GLN A 244 18.21 6.46 6.09
CA GLN A 244 19.28 6.80 5.14
C GLN A 244 19.45 5.65 4.17
N LEU A 245 19.37 5.94 2.89
CA LEU A 245 19.58 4.99 1.81
C LEU A 245 20.83 5.37 1.06
N VAL A 246 21.80 4.48 1.04
CA VAL A 246 23.08 4.68 0.33
C VAL A 246 23.16 3.70 -0.84
N TYR A 247 23.46 4.22 -2.02
CA TYR A 247 23.86 3.43 -3.16
C TYR A 247 25.39 3.41 -3.25
N LEU A 248 25.98 2.23 -3.00
CA LEU A 248 27.39 1.98 -3.16
C LEU A 248 27.66 1.47 -4.58
N MET A 249 28.65 2.02 -5.21
CA MET A 249 29.12 1.62 -6.52
C MET A 249 30.44 0.86 -6.37
N VAL A 250 30.47 -0.35 -6.93
CA VAL A 250 31.69 -1.16 -7.04
C VAL A 250 32.13 -1.16 -8.50
N ASN A 251 33.30 -0.62 -8.78
CA ASN A 251 33.89 -0.70 -10.10
C ASN A 251 34.37 -2.14 -10.37
N ARG A 252 33.88 -2.76 -11.44
CA ARG A 252 34.13 -4.18 -11.74
C ARG A 252 35.57 -4.46 -12.17
N ASN A 253 36.26 -3.46 -12.72
CA ASN A 253 37.63 -3.61 -13.24
C ASN A 253 38.67 -3.50 -12.10
N ASN A 254 38.62 -2.44 -11.33
CA ASN A 254 39.64 -2.16 -10.28
C ASN A 254 39.16 -2.49 -8.87
N LYS A 255 37.89 -2.95 -8.69
CA LYS A 255 37.26 -3.31 -7.39
C LYS A 255 37.14 -2.13 -6.39
N GLN A 256 37.33 -0.92 -6.85
CA GLN A 256 37.13 0.26 -6.03
C GLN A 256 35.66 0.42 -5.63
N ILE A 257 35.42 0.79 -4.38
CA ILE A 257 34.09 1.08 -3.84
C ILE A 257 33.99 2.59 -3.63
N SER A 258 32.89 3.18 -4.08
CA SER A 258 32.57 4.59 -3.88
C SER A 258 31.04 4.77 -3.65
N VAL A 259 30.65 5.94 -3.22
CA VAL A 259 29.23 6.28 -3.07
C VAL A 259 28.71 6.82 -4.41
N LEU A 260 27.67 6.20 -4.94
CA LEU A 260 26.93 6.71 -6.10
C LEU A 260 25.93 7.78 -5.69
N ALA A 261 25.14 7.49 -4.64
CA ALA A 261 24.16 8.43 -4.09
C ALA A 261 23.97 8.15 -2.59
N ASP A 262 23.86 9.21 -1.80
CA ASP A 262 23.49 9.18 -0.39
C ASP A 262 22.20 9.97 -0.22
N LEU A 263 21.14 9.27 0.18
CA LEU A 263 19.79 9.78 0.24
C LEU A 263 19.31 9.73 1.69
N THR A 264 19.22 10.90 2.30
CA THR A 264 18.80 11.04 3.69
C THR A 264 17.40 11.61 3.74
N GLY A 265 16.57 11.13 4.65
CA GLY A 265 15.24 11.68 4.90
C GLY A 265 15.27 13.16 5.25
N THR A 266 14.15 13.87 5.02
CA THR A 266 14.06 15.29 5.34
C THR A 266 14.22 15.53 6.84
N ALA A 267 14.71 16.71 7.24
CA ALA A 267 14.87 17.08 8.65
C ALA A 267 13.55 16.98 9.45
N ILE A 268 12.39 17.19 8.78
CA ILE A 268 11.06 17.05 9.38
C ILE A 268 10.74 15.58 9.66
N GLU A 269 11.08 14.67 8.75
CA GLU A 269 10.88 13.23 8.93
C GLU A 269 11.83 12.68 9.99
N MET A 270 13.09 13.12 9.99
CA MET A 270 14.05 12.78 11.03
C MET A 270 13.58 13.23 12.42
N GLY A 271 13.05 14.46 12.55
CA GLY A 271 12.51 14.98 13.81
C GLY A 271 11.25 14.23 14.26
N ARG A 272 10.40 13.78 13.32
CA ARG A 272 9.25 12.94 13.63
C ARG A 272 9.69 11.55 14.09
N ASN A 273 10.68 10.97 13.44
CA ASN A 273 11.20 9.64 13.76
C ASN A 273 11.89 9.64 15.14
N ALA A 274 12.65 10.67 15.46
CA ALA A 274 13.24 10.83 16.81
C ALA A 274 12.17 10.88 17.91
N LYS A 275 11.03 11.56 17.68
CA LYS A 275 9.89 11.56 18.62
C LYS A 275 9.22 10.19 18.75
N LEU A 276 9.19 9.41 17.68
CA LEU A 276 8.64 8.05 17.68
C LEU A 276 9.60 7.10 18.42
N ASP A 277 10.90 7.23 18.23
CA ASP A 277 11.90 6.50 19.00
C ASP A 277 11.78 6.76 20.51
N MET A 278 11.68 8.01 20.91
CA MET A 278 11.47 8.36 22.32
C MET A 278 10.18 7.74 22.90
N LYS A 279 9.10 7.66 22.10
CA LYS A 279 7.86 7.02 22.55
C LYS A 279 8.01 5.50 22.65
N ARG A 280 8.71 4.87 21.70
CA ARG A 280 9.02 3.44 21.77
C ARG A 280 9.79 3.13 23.05
N ASP A 281 10.86 3.87 23.31
CA ASP A 281 11.72 3.67 24.48
C ASP A 281 10.90 3.86 25.78
N GLN A 282 10.03 4.86 25.88
CA GLN A 282 9.12 5.04 27.02
C GLN A 282 8.13 3.87 27.23
N ILE A 283 7.71 3.21 26.16
CA ILE A 283 6.83 2.03 26.26
C ILE A 283 7.64 0.83 26.74
N ILE A 284 8.85 0.64 26.23
CA ILE A 284 9.75 -0.42 26.68
C ILE A 284 10.08 -0.24 28.15
N ASP A 285 10.52 0.97 28.57
CA ASP A 285 10.81 1.30 29.97
C ASP A 285 9.63 1.04 30.91
N LYS A 286 8.40 1.38 30.45
CA LYS A 286 7.18 1.10 31.22
C LYS A 286 6.90 -0.39 31.36
N MET A 287 7.12 -1.17 30.28
CA MET A 287 6.95 -2.62 30.34
C MET A 287 7.97 -3.28 31.27
N GLU A 288 9.23 -2.80 31.26
CA GLU A 288 10.26 -3.24 32.22
C GLU A 288 9.81 -3.01 33.64
N ALA A 289 9.31 -1.80 33.94
CA ALA A 289 8.83 -1.45 35.28
C ALA A 289 7.61 -2.30 35.70
N ASP A 290 6.67 -2.58 34.77
CA ASP A 290 5.50 -3.43 35.04
C ASP A 290 5.93 -4.89 35.29
N PHE A 291 6.92 -5.42 34.55
CA PHE A 291 7.50 -6.75 34.74
C PHE A 291 8.23 -6.88 36.09
N GLU A 292 9.12 -5.92 36.41
CA GLU A 292 9.79 -5.89 37.72
C GLU A 292 8.79 -5.85 38.89
N ALA A 293 7.68 -5.12 38.72
CA ALA A 293 6.62 -5.07 39.74
C ALA A 293 5.86 -6.40 39.89
N GLU A 294 5.60 -7.11 38.77
CA GLU A 294 5.00 -8.45 38.80
C GLU A 294 5.94 -9.50 39.39
N GLU A 295 7.21 -9.46 39.06
CA GLU A 295 8.23 -10.36 39.62
C GLU A 295 8.37 -10.18 41.13
N GLN A 296 8.42 -8.92 41.61
CA GLN A 296 8.44 -8.62 43.04
C GLN A 296 7.18 -9.12 43.74
N ALA A 297 6.01 -8.99 43.11
CA ALA A 297 4.73 -9.46 43.67
C ALA A 297 4.67 -11.00 43.71
N GLN A 298 5.23 -11.68 42.71
CA GLN A 298 5.33 -13.15 42.68
C GLN A 298 6.35 -13.66 43.68
N ALA A 299 7.52 -13.01 43.76
CA ALA A 299 8.55 -13.34 44.76
C ALA A 299 8.01 -13.20 46.18
N ALA A 300 7.24 -12.13 46.47
CA ALA A 300 6.55 -11.96 47.77
C ALA A 300 5.55 -13.08 48.05
N LYS A 301 4.74 -13.51 47.07
CA LYS A 301 3.82 -14.64 47.21
C LYS A 301 4.56 -16.00 47.38
N CYS A 302 5.69 -16.17 46.71
CA CYS A 302 6.53 -17.36 46.87
C CYS A 302 7.19 -17.43 48.24
N LEU A 303 7.58 -16.28 48.82
CA LEU A 303 8.12 -16.18 50.19
C LEU A 303 7.06 -16.53 51.25
N GLU A 304 5.81 -16.13 51.04
CA GLU A 304 4.68 -16.55 51.91
C GLU A 304 4.37 -18.04 51.83
N ASN A 305 4.67 -18.70 50.72
CA ASN A 305 4.40 -20.16 50.52
C ASN A 305 5.65 -21.06 50.56
N SER A 306 6.80 -20.57 51.01
CA SER A 306 8.12 -21.16 50.71
C SER A 306 8.65 -22.21 51.70
N ASP A 307 7.94 -23.26 52.00
CA ASP A 307 8.62 -24.41 52.68
C ASP A 307 8.99 -25.57 51.74
N ALA A 308 8.86 -25.44 50.42
CA ALA A 308 8.93 -26.62 49.53
C ALA A 308 9.68 -26.52 48.19
N LEU A 309 10.34 -25.43 47.80
CA LEU A 309 11.00 -25.38 46.48
C LEU A 309 12.54 -25.27 46.57
N SER A 310 13.23 -26.19 45.93
CA SER A 310 14.70 -26.25 45.87
C SER A 310 15.30 -25.05 45.15
N LYS A 311 16.50 -24.60 45.52
CA LYS A 311 17.23 -23.47 44.93
C LYS A 311 17.38 -23.59 43.42
N GLN A 312 17.51 -24.79 42.92
CA GLN A 312 17.70 -25.13 41.49
C GLN A 312 16.45 -24.88 40.63
N SER A 313 15.23 -25.04 41.22
CA SER A 313 13.99 -24.71 40.54
C SER A 313 13.75 -23.19 40.42
N LYS A 314 14.26 -22.42 41.36
CA LYS A 314 14.20 -20.96 41.35
C LYS A 314 15.11 -20.34 40.29
N GLU A 315 16.32 -20.85 40.13
CA GLU A 315 17.27 -20.41 39.09
C GLU A 315 16.73 -20.67 37.66
N LEU A 316 16.17 -21.86 37.44
CA LEU A 316 15.55 -22.21 36.13
C LEU A 316 14.32 -21.37 35.80
N TYR A 317 13.53 -20.98 36.81
CA TYR A 317 12.34 -20.12 36.60
C TYR A 317 12.74 -18.72 36.22
N VAL A 318 13.72 -18.11 36.90
CA VAL A 318 14.26 -16.78 36.60
C VAL A 318 14.86 -16.72 35.19
N GLU A 319 15.68 -17.71 34.79
CA GLU A 319 16.23 -17.78 33.42
C GLU A 319 15.14 -17.88 32.33
N SER A 320 13.99 -18.54 32.60
CA SER A 320 12.90 -18.65 31.65
C SER A 320 12.14 -17.33 31.49
N GLU A 321 11.92 -16.57 32.57
CA GLU A 321 11.24 -15.28 32.55
C GLU A 321 12.10 -14.20 31.87
N GLU A 322 13.41 -14.14 32.13
CA GLU A 322 14.33 -13.21 31.46
C GLU A 322 14.38 -13.44 29.94
N ASN A 323 14.29 -14.69 29.48
CA ASN A 323 14.24 -15.00 28.05
C ASN A 323 12.91 -14.60 27.42
N GLU A 324 11.78 -14.81 28.08
CA GLU A 324 10.45 -14.41 27.59
C GLU A 324 10.33 -12.87 27.50
N GLU A 325 10.86 -12.14 28.48
CA GLU A 325 10.91 -10.68 28.49
C GLU A 325 11.74 -10.12 27.34
N ALA A 326 12.95 -10.68 27.13
CA ALA A 326 13.84 -10.30 26.04
C ALA A 326 13.16 -10.54 24.66
N GLU A 327 12.45 -11.65 24.51
CA GLU A 327 11.73 -12.00 23.29
C GLU A 327 10.55 -11.03 23.05
N GLN A 328 9.79 -10.68 24.08
CA GLN A 328 8.68 -9.70 23.98
C GLN A 328 9.20 -8.30 23.64
N LYS A 329 10.29 -7.83 24.25
CA LYS A 329 10.94 -6.55 23.91
C LYS A 329 11.37 -6.53 22.45
N GLN A 330 11.98 -7.63 21.97
CA GLN A 330 12.38 -7.74 20.58
C GLN A 330 11.17 -7.69 19.63
N ILE A 331 10.08 -8.40 19.93
CA ILE A 331 8.83 -8.38 19.14
C ILE A 331 8.26 -6.97 19.07
N ILE A 332 8.22 -6.24 20.17
CA ILE A 332 7.71 -4.87 20.20
C ILE A 332 8.61 -3.94 19.42
N SER A 333 9.93 -4.03 19.62
CA SER A 333 10.91 -3.25 18.85
C SER A 333 10.76 -3.50 17.35
N ASP A 334 10.63 -4.75 16.94
CA ASP A 334 10.45 -5.13 15.54
C ASP A 334 9.12 -4.64 14.97
N LEU A 335 8.04 -4.70 15.76
CA LEU A 335 6.73 -4.19 15.37
C LEU A 335 6.77 -2.67 15.15
N TYR A 336 7.36 -1.93 16.10
CA TYR A 336 7.57 -0.48 15.98
C TYR A 336 8.41 -0.14 14.76
N ASN A 337 9.52 -0.84 14.55
CA ASN A 337 10.39 -0.62 13.40
C ASN A 337 9.66 -0.86 12.07
N ARG A 338 8.86 -1.90 11.97
CA ARG A 338 8.10 -2.23 10.74
C ARG A 338 6.96 -1.25 10.46
N ILE A 339 6.29 -0.74 11.49
CA ILE A 339 5.11 0.13 11.33
C ILE A 339 5.52 1.59 11.16
N LEU A 340 6.49 2.06 11.96
CA LEU A 340 6.83 3.47 12.08
C LEU A 340 8.01 3.88 11.19
N PHE A 341 8.99 2.99 11.03
CA PHE A 341 10.20 3.26 10.24
C PHE A 341 10.16 2.51 8.91
N LYS A 342 9.27 2.95 8.02
CA LYS A 342 9.23 2.41 6.67
C LYS A 342 10.50 2.81 5.92
N PRO A 343 11.12 1.87 5.19
CA PRO A 343 12.30 2.17 4.38
C PRO A 343 12.04 3.33 3.42
N ILE A 344 13.05 4.17 3.23
CA ILE A 344 13.02 5.21 2.20
C ILE A 344 12.86 4.52 0.84
N TYR A 345 11.88 4.96 0.05
CA TYR A 345 11.68 4.49 -1.31
C TYR A 345 12.31 5.49 -2.29
N CYS A 346 13.50 5.20 -2.77
CA CYS A 346 14.22 6.00 -3.76
C CYS A 346 14.95 5.06 -4.73
N PRO A 347 14.24 4.43 -5.69
CA PRO A 347 14.81 3.37 -6.52
C PRO A 347 15.88 3.90 -7.47
N ALA A 348 16.91 3.08 -7.69
CA ALA A 348 17.89 3.23 -8.76
C ALA A 348 17.50 2.29 -9.92
N LEU A 349 17.45 2.81 -11.14
CA LEU A 349 17.00 2.11 -12.34
C LEU A 349 18.02 2.30 -13.46
N TYR A 350 18.27 1.24 -14.24
CA TYR A 350 19.11 1.32 -15.44
C TYR A 350 18.22 1.38 -16.68
N ILE A 351 18.29 2.48 -17.44
CA ILE A 351 17.40 2.73 -18.56
C ILE A 351 18.19 3.38 -19.69
N GLY A 352 18.20 2.76 -20.86
CA GLY A 352 18.82 3.32 -22.06
C GLY A 352 20.30 3.66 -21.91
N GLY A 353 21.07 2.87 -21.16
CA GLY A 353 22.50 3.07 -20.95
C GLY A 353 22.85 4.04 -19.80
N PHE A 354 21.87 4.54 -19.05
CA PHE A 354 22.05 5.47 -17.94
C PHE A 354 21.45 4.93 -16.65
N ILE A 355 22.01 5.34 -15.51
CA ILE A 355 21.47 5.07 -14.21
C ILE A 355 20.66 6.27 -13.75
N TYR A 356 19.42 6.04 -13.33
CA TYR A 356 18.52 7.05 -12.78
C TYR A 356 18.20 6.70 -11.33
N VAL A 357 18.49 7.64 -10.40
CA VAL A 357 18.10 7.51 -9.00
C VAL A 357 16.97 8.49 -8.73
N PHE A 358 15.81 7.97 -8.37
CA PHE A 358 14.64 8.78 -8.03
C PHE A 358 14.65 9.12 -6.55
N ASP A 359 15.17 10.28 -6.20
CA ASP A 359 15.23 10.79 -4.84
C ASP A 359 13.89 11.45 -4.48
N PHE A 360 12.94 10.66 -4.00
CA PHE A 360 11.64 11.16 -3.58
C PHE A 360 11.68 11.93 -2.25
N GLN A 361 12.77 11.88 -1.51
CA GLN A 361 12.95 12.66 -0.28
C GLN A 361 13.23 14.14 -0.60
N ASN A 362 14.11 14.38 -1.55
CA ASN A 362 14.49 15.73 -1.99
C ASN A 362 13.79 16.15 -3.29
N ASN A 363 12.91 15.30 -3.84
CA ASN A 363 12.13 15.53 -5.06
C ASN A 363 13.01 15.74 -6.30
N ASN A 364 14.06 14.98 -6.41
CA ASN A 364 14.99 15.03 -7.53
C ASN A 364 15.10 13.69 -8.24
N MET A 365 15.38 13.73 -9.51
CA MET A 365 15.86 12.61 -10.31
C MET A 365 17.31 12.86 -10.69
N LEU A 366 18.21 12.02 -10.21
CA LEU A 366 19.65 12.07 -10.50
C LEU A 366 19.94 11.15 -11.68
N LYS A 367 20.68 11.62 -12.64
CA LYS A 367 21.12 10.84 -13.81
C LYS A 367 22.62 10.65 -13.78
N PHE A 368 23.06 9.40 -13.97
CA PHE A 368 24.47 9.02 -14.02
C PHE A 368 24.76 8.26 -15.33
N ASP A 369 25.99 8.31 -15.77
CA ASP A 369 26.47 7.44 -16.85
C ASP A 369 26.68 5.99 -16.37
N ASN A 370 27.08 5.10 -17.27
CA ASN A 370 27.34 3.70 -16.98
C ASN A 370 28.62 3.44 -16.17
N GLN A 371 29.38 4.50 -15.84
CA GLN A 371 30.58 4.45 -14.99
C GLN A 371 30.32 5.10 -13.62
N GLY A 372 29.11 5.64 -13.38
CA GLY A 372 28.72 6.28 -12.15
C GLY A 372 29.04 7.77 -12.07
N GLY A 373 29.44 8.40 -13.17
CA GLY A 373 29.60 9.85 -13.26
C GLY A 373 28.23 10.54 -13.32
N GLN A 374 27.97 11.50 -12.42
CA GLN A 374 26.71 12.25 -12.42
C GLN A 374 26.66 13.20 -13.60
N ILE A 375 25.61 13.08 -14.43
CA ILE A 375 25.39 13.88 -15.64
C ILE A 375 24.49 15.08 -15.37
N SER A 376 23.34 14.83 -14.68
CA SER A 376 22.35 15.85 -14.44
C SER A 376 21.47 15.55 -13.24
N THR A 377 20.76 16.59 -12.78
CA THR A 377 19.69 16.49 -11.76
C THR A 377 18.51 17.28 -12.29
N CYS A 378 17.30 16.73 -12.13
CA CYS A 378 16.06 17.48 -12.41
C CYS A 378 15.03 17.26 -11.32
N GLU A 379 14.16 18.26 -11.11
CA GLU A 379 13.09 18.20 -10.12
C GLU A 379 11.96 17.27 -10.57
N ILE A 380 11.44 16.46 -9.63
CA ILE A 380 10.27 15.61 -9.82
C ILE A 380 9.19 15.97 -8.79
N ASN A 381 7.94 16.00 -9.22
CA ASN A 381 6.81 16.32 -8.34
C ASN A 381 5.58 15.42 -8.55
N PHE A 382 5.60 14.51 -9.51
CA PHE A 382 4.47 13.65 -9.87
C PHE A 382 3.95 12.81 -8.71
N HIS A 383 4.81 12.42 -7.77
CA HIS A 383 4.47 11.61 -6.59
C HIS A 383 3.70 12.41 -5.51
N LYS A 384 3.69 13.76 -5.60
CA LYS A 384 3.01 14.66 -4.65
C LYS A 384 1.55 14.95 -5.03
N THR A 385 1.12 14.55 -6.22
CA THR A 385 -0.24 14.82 -6.69
C THR A 385 -1.22 13.85 -6.05
N GLY A 386 -1.90 14.30 -5.00
CA GLY A 386 -3.04 13.63 -4.38
C GLY A 386 -4.25 14.55 -4.34
N TYR A 387 -5.44 13.97 -4.19
CA TYR A 387 -6.70 14.70 -4.08
C TYR A 387 -6.75 15.67 -2.89
N PHE A 388 -5.86 15.49 -1.92
CA PHE A 388 -5.73 16.35 -0.75
C PHE A 388 -4.26 16.72 -0.56
N LYS A 389 -3.94 17.98 -0.74
CA LYS A 389 -2.59 18.56 -0.70
C LYS A 389 -1.76 18.24 0.54
N ASN A 390 -2.35 17.69 1.62
CA ASN A 390 -1.68 17.51 2.91
C ASN A 390 -2.05 16.21 3.66
N SER A 391 -2.70 15.22 3.03
CA SER A 391 -3.04 13.97 3.71
C SER A 391 -2.19 12.80 3.19
N PRO A 392 -1.29 12.24 3.99
CA PRO A 392 -0.50 11.06 3.62
C PRO A 392 -1.36 9.80 3.42
N ILE A 393 -2.61 9.80 3.93
CA ILE A 393 -3.53 8.66 3.89
C ILE A 393 -4.19 8.49 2.51
N ASN A 394 -4.23 9.56 1.69
CA ASN A 394 -4.96 9.58 0.42
C ASN A 394 -4.06 9.83 -0.81
N ASN A 395 -2.75 9.64 -0.70
CA ASN A 395 -1.90 9.71 -1.87
C ASN A 395 -2.11 8.44 -2.72
N PRO A 396 -2.67 8.55 -3.94
CA PRO A 396 -2.91 7.40 -4.81
C PRO A 396 -1.64 6.80 -5.39
N TRP A 397 -0.48 7.39 -5.14
CA TRP A 397 0.80 6.90 -5.62
C TRP A 397 1.26 5.66 -4.86
N GLU A 398 1.50 4.57 -5.58
CA GLU A 398 1.83 3.24 -5.01
C GLU A 398 3.32 3.08 -4.66
N LYS A 399 4.14 4.14 -4.76
CA LYS A 399 5.60 4.03 -4.59
C LYS A 399 6.19 2.90 -5.43
N LYS A 400 5.80 2.85 -6.70
CA LYS A 400 6.24 1.82 -7.63
C LYS A 400 6.65 2.46 -8.96
N MET A 401 7.91 2.24 -9.33
CA MET A 401 8.45 2.56 -10.66
C MET A 401 8.52 1.27 -11.48
N ILE A 402 8.18 1.35 -12.75
CA ILE A 402 8.14 0.22 -13.68
C ILE A 402 8.92 0.64 -14.93
N VAL A 403 9.88 -0.18 -15.34
CA VAL A 403 10.67 0.05 -16.54
C VAL A 403 10.20 -0.89 -17.64
N ASP A 404 9.99 -0.35 -18.82
CA ASP A 404 9.93 -1.10 -20.07
C ASP A 404 11.33 -1.09 -20.67
N GLU A 405 12.07 -2.16 -20.44
CA GLU A 405 13.46 -2.30 -20.87
C GLU A 405 13.60 -2.33 -22.39
N ALA A 406 12.60 -2.91 -23.09
CA ALA A 406 12.63 -3.02 -24.55
C ALA A 406 12.47 -1.65 -25.23
N THR A 407 11.71 -0.73 -24.64
CA THR A 407 11.46 0.60 -25.20
C THR A 407 12.18 1.73 -24.46
N ASN A 408 12.92 1.42 -23.38
CA ASN A 408 13.62 2.37 -22.52
C ASN A 408 12.68 3.45 -21.91
N ARG A 409 11.46 3.06 -21.57
CA ARG A 409 10.47 3.94 -20.97
C ARG A 409 10.28 3.62 -19.49
N CYS A 410 9.96 4.65 -18.73
CA CYS A 410 9.74 4.55 -17.29
C CYS A 410 8.33 5.00 -16.92
N TYR A 411 7.68 4.21 -16.10
CA TYR A 411 6.32 4.45 -15.64
C TYR A 411 6.25 4.43 -14.12
N THR A 412 5.23 5.11 -13.58
CA THR A 412 4.89 5.01 -12.17
C THR A 412 3.40 4.72 -11.99
N GLN A 413 3.06 4.00 -10.92
CA GLN A 413 1.72 3.50 -10.69
C GLN A 413 0.95 4.37 -9.68
N PHE A 414 -0.29 4.70 -10.04
CA PHE A 414 -1.28 5.34 -9.17
C PHE A 414 -2.53 4.46 -9.11
N THR A 415 -3.16 4.38 -7.94
CA THR A 415 -4.40 3.62 -7.78
C THR A 415 -5.47 4.47 -7.09
N VAL A 416 -6.61 4.63 -7.76
CA VAL A 416 -7.77 5.34 -7.22
C VAL A 416 -8.99 4.46 -7.37
N ASN A 417 -9.65 4.12 -6.26
CA ASN A 417 -10.83 3.25 -6.23
C ASN A 417 -10.62 1.92 -7.00
N GLY A 418 -9.42 1.34 -6.88
CA GLY A 418 -9.07 0.09 -7.56
C GLY A 418 -8.70 0.23 -9.03
N ILE A 419 -8.83 1.41 -9.61
CA ILE A 419 -8.42 1.66 -10.99
C ILE A 419 -6.99 2.17 -10.99
N VAL A 420 -6.13 1.45 -11.71
CA VAL A 420 -4.73 1.82 -11.87
C VAL A 420 -4.56 2.79 -13.04
N THR A 421 -3.76 3.82 -12.80
CA THR A 421 -3.27 4.74 -13.82
C THR A 421 -1.73 4.64 -13.84
N LEU A 422 -1.19 4.32 -14.99
CA LEU A 422 0.25 4.34 -15.25
C LEU A 422 0.62 5.69 -15.83
N LYS A 423 1.59 6.37 -15.23
CA LYS A 423 2.10 7.65 -15.73
C LYS A 423 3.49 7.43 -16.30
N GLU A 424 3.67 7.68 -17.58
CA GLU A 424 4.97 7.67 -18.24
C GLU A 424 5.75 8.91 -17.83
N ILE A 425 6.99 8.71 -17.37
CA ILE A 425 7.88 9.79 -16.93
C ILE A 425 8.88 10.10 -18.04
N ASP A 426 8.97 11.37 -18.39
CA ASP A 426 10.00 11.89 -19.28
C ASP A 426 11.33 11.96 -18.52
N LEU A 427 12.27 11.08 -18.86
CA LEU A 427 13.57 10.98 -18.22
C LEU A 427 14.52 12.16 -18.54
N SER A 428 14.13 13.07 -19.43
CA SER A 428 14.90 14.29 -19.71
C SER A 428 14.60 15.42 -18.71
N ASN A 429 13.39 15.46 -18.15
CA ASN A 429 12.92 16.58 -17.32
C ASN A 429 12.14 16.18 -16.07
N GLY A 430 11.93 14.87 -15.84
CA GLY A 430 11.23 14.34 -14.66
C GLY A 430 9.71 14.58 -14.62
N LYS A 431 9.10 15.03 -15.73
CA LYS A 431 7.66 15.33 -15.80
C LYS A 431 6.86 14.16 -16.33
N VAL A 432 5.56 14.14 -16.04
CA VAL A 432 4.63 13.19 -16.64
C VAL A 432 4.44 13.54 -18.12
N LYS A 433 4.72 12.58 -18.99
CA LYS A 433 4.57 12.69 -20.43
C LYS A 433 3.17 12.30 -20.89
N ARG A 434 2.64 11.21 -20.37
CA ARG A 434 1.27 10.73 -20.62
C ARG A 434 0.75 9.89 -19.47
N GLU A 435 -0.57 9.71 -19.43
CA GLU A 435 -1.27 8.89 -18.46
C GLU A 435 -2.07 7.80 -19.19
N ILE A 436 -1.96 6.56 -18.71
CA ILE A 436 -2.62 5.39 -19.28
C ILE A 436 -3.44 4.74 -18.18
N ARG A 437 -4.75 4.69 -18.36
CA ARG A 437 -5.68 4.17 -17.37
C ARG A 437 -6.07 2.73 -17.70
N LEU A 438 -5.87 1.82 -16.73
CA LEU A 438 -6.32 0.43 -16.82
C LEU A 438 -7.76 0.33 -16.30
N SER A 439 -8.74 0.78 -17.12
CA SER A 439 -10.13 0.93 -16.68
C SER A 439 -10.97 -0.35 -16.75
N ASN A 440 -10.51 -1.36 -17.49
CA ASN A 440 -11.29 -2.57 -17.76
C ASN A 440 -11.30 -3.55 -16.57
N HIS A 441 -10.25 -3.51 -15.74
CA HIS A 441 -10.13 -4.37 -14.57
C HIS A 441 -9.82 -3.52 -13.33
N THR A 442 -10.54 -3.76 -12.25
CA THR A 442 -10.26 -3.14 -10.95
C THR A 442 -9.28 -3.99 -10.16
N PHE A 443 -8.37 -3.33 -9.42
CA PHE A 443 -7.35 -4.00 -8.60
C PHE A 443 -6.43 -4.97 -9.37
N PRO A 444 -5.89 -4.59 -10.56
CA PRO A 444 -4.90 -5.39 -11.24
C PRO A 444 -3.65 -5.53 -10.35
N GLN A 445 -3.09 -6.73 -10.28
CA GLN A 445 -1.96 -7.06 -9.40
C GLN A 445 -0.71 -7.35 -10.22
N ASN A 446 0.47 -7.19 -9.60
CA ASN A 446 1.78 -7.51 -10.17
C ASN A 446 1.99 -6.95 -11.59
N ILE A 447 1.75 -5.64 -11.77
CA ILE A 447 1.86 -4.97 -13.07
C ILE A 447 3.32 -4.95 -13.52
N GLN A 448 3.58 -5.40 -14.74
CA GLN A 448 4.86 -5.35 -15.45
C GLN A 448 4.63 -4.80 -16.85
N ILE A 449 5.65 -4.18 -17.42
CA ILE A 449 5.59 -3.59 -18.76
C ILE A 449 6.79 -4.12 -19.56
N TYR A 450 6.54 -4.57 -20.76
CA TYR A 450 7.57 -5.02 -21.67
C TYR A 450 7.14 -4.78 -23.11
N ASN A 451 8.02 -4.17 -23.90
CA ASN A 451 7.82 -3.87 -25.33
C ASN A 451 6.50 -3.15 -25.66
N GLY A 452 6.14 -2.15 -24.85
CA GLY A 452 4.91 -1.37 -25.04
C GLY A 452 3.63 -2.11 -24.66
N GLU A 453 3.71 -3.29 -24.07
CA GLU A 453 2.58 -4.03 -23.51
C GLU A 453 2.64 -4.05 -21.98
N VAL A 454 1.49 -3.84 -21.33
CA VAL A 454 1.32 -4.04 -19.90
C VAL A 454 0.77 -5.43 -19.64
N TYR A 455 1.37 -6.12 -18.69
CA TYR A 455 0.96 -7.42 -18.18
C TYR A 455 0.50 -7.25 -16.74
N TYR A 456 -0.56 -7.95 -16.34
CA TYR A 456 -1.04 -7.92 -14.95
C TYR A 456 -1.90 -9.13 -14.61
N LEU A 457 -1.94 -9.46 -13.31
CA LEU A 457 -2.85 -10.46 -12.78
C LEU A 457 -4.19 -9.81 -12.44
N PHE A 458 -5.26 -10.48 -12.80
CA PHE A 458 -6.60 -10.10 -12.40
C PHE A 458 -7.36 -11.28 -11.81
N LEU A 459 -8.11 -10.99 -10.73
CA LEU A 459 -8.92 -11.95 -10.02
C LEU A 459 -10.29 -12.05 -10.67
N ASN A 460 -10.53 -13.11 -11.45
CA ASN A 460 -11.84 -13.38 -12.04
C ASN A 460 -12.78 -13.94 -10.98
N ASN A 461 -13.68 -13.10 -10.46
CA ASN A 461 -14.75 -13.50 -9.57
C ASN A 461 -15.87 -14.14 -10.39
N THR A 462 -15.68 -15.37 -10.84
CA THR A 462 -16.77 -16.15 -11.43
C THR A 462 -17.61 -16.72 -10.30
N GLN A 463 -18.89 -16.37 -10.25
CA GLN A 463 -19.89 -16.76 -9.23
C GLN A 463 -20.10 -18.28 -9.07
N THR A 464 -19.31 -19.11 -9.67
CA THR A 464 -19.35 -20.57 -9.54
C THR A 464 -18.34 -21.05 -8.53
N VAL A 465 -18.86 -21.23 -7.31
CA VAL A 465 -18.32 -22.10 -6.24
C VAL A 465 -16.80 -22.03 -5.99
N GLY A 466 -16.39 -21.10 -5.14
CA GLY A 466 -15.47 -21.42 -4.06
C GLY A 466 -14.01 -21.09 -4.20
N ARG A 467 -13.47 -20.49 -5.29
CA ARG A 467 -12.07 -20.00 -5.30
C ARG A 467 -11.85 -18.93 -6.37
N ASP A 468 -11.37 -17.78 -5.91
CA ASP A 468 -10.92 -16.69 -6.78
C ASP A 468 -9.75 -17.16 -7.64
N ARG A 469 -9.90 -17.09 -8.96
CA ARG A 469 -8.86 -17.53 -9.90
C ARG A 469 -8.15 -16.34 -10.50
N ARG A 470 -6.86 -16.20 -10.23
CA ARG A 470 -6.03 -15.23 -10.91
C ARG A 470 -5.64 -15.71 -12.30
N SER A 471 -5.86 -14.84 -13.28
CA SER A 471 -5.47 -15.04 -14.68
C SER A 471 -4.51 -13.93 -15.09
N LEU A 472 -3.65 -14.20 -16.07
CA LEU A 472 -2.74 -13.21 -16.63
C LEU A 472 -3.41 -12.54 -17.84
N TYR A 473 -3.42 -11.21 -17.83
CA TYR A 473 -3.90 -10.37 -18.91
C TYR A 473 -2.77 -9.54 -19.49
N LYS A 474 -2.89 -9.19 -20.78
CA LYS A 474 -2.02 -8.24 -21.45
C LYS A 474 -2.81 -7.19 -22.21
N MET A 475 -2.26 -5.98 -22.37
CA MET A 475 -2.86 -4.85 -23.09
C MET A 475 -1.76 -3.97 -23.64
N ARG A 476 -1.94 -3.43 -24.86
CA ARG A 476 -1.04 -2.42 -25.41
C ARG A 476 -1.18 -1.08 -24.71
N LEU A 477 -0.09 -0.34 -24.60
CA LEU A 477 -0.01 0.97 -23.94
C LEU A 477 -0.16 2.16 -24.90
N GLU A 478 -0.46 1.92 -26.16
CA GLU A 478 -0.58 3.00 -27.17
C GLU A 478 -1.93 3.67 -27.17
#